data_95d780e14ca0f12ddc107179ef655a64
#
_entry.id   95d780e14ca0f12ddc107179ef655a64
#
_cell.length_a   1.000
_cell.length_b   1.000
_cell.length_c   1.000
_cell.angle_alpha   90.00
_cell.angle_beta   90.00
_cell.angle_gamma   90.00
#
_symmetry.space_group_name_H-M   'P 1'
#
loop_
_entity.id
_entity.type
_entity.pdbx_description
1 polymer ?
#
loop_
_entity_poly.entity_id
_entity_poly.type
_entity_poly.pdbx_seq_one_letter_code
_entity_poly.pdbx_strand_id
1 'polypeptide(L)'
;PELRQLSAGIRARRIQMDLAEAKLAPEFFVMGEIEYVKSWAGNRSILQKNAFAEDAVNKLDGVLGVGVRYNLNFWKNWEGYRSARTDMRGLQLKESYASEGLMAKAEEQYYQVVAAKEKLDAMKESLRASEGILKGAAMQYDLDKSKTGDLVSAYTQNITMQKDYYFAVCSYNVEFAQLIAKIGMSLKEFHTIYMNQ
;
A
#
# COMPACT_ATOMS: atom_id res chain seq x y z
N PRO A 1 0.22 5.03 -1.42
CA PRO A 1 0.37 3.77 -0.67
C PRO A 1 1.18 2.72 -1.44
N GLU A 2 0.93 2.54 -2.74
CA GLU A 2 1.60 1.52 -3.57
C GLU A 2 3.12 1.72 -3.67
N LEU A 3 3.58 2.95 -3.88
CA LEU A 3 5.02 3.26 -3.91
C LEU A 3 5.70 3.01 -2.55
N ARG A 4 5.01 3.24 -1.43
CA ARG A 4 5.54 2.91 -0.09
C ARG A 4 5.67 1.40 0.11
N GLN A 5 4.69 0.61 -0.36
CA GLN A 5 4.77 -0.85 -0.32
C GLN A 5 5.92 -1.36 -1.17
N LEU A 6 6.10 -0.80 -2.37
CA LEU A 6 7.18 -1.18 -3.28
C LEU A 6 8.55 -0.84 -2.69
N SER A 7 8.72 0.35 -2.11
CA SER A 7 9.98 0.74 -1.45
C SER A 7 10.28 -0.12 -0.21
N ALA A 8 9.26 -0.55 0.53
CA ALA A 8 9.43 -1.51 1.63
C ALA A 8 9.87 -2.89 1.10
N GLY A 9 9.30 -3.35 -0.02
CA GLY A 9 9.69 -4.58 -0.70
C GLY A 9 11.16 -4.55 -1.16
N ILE A 10 11.62 -3.42 -1.72
CA ILE A 10 13.03 -3.24 -2.13
C ILE A 10 13.96 -3.30 -0.92
N ARG A 11 13.60 -2.67 0.20
CA ARG A 11 14.40 -2.76 1.44
C ARG A 11 14.49 -4.20 1.94
N ALA A 12 13.38 -4.94 1.92
CA ALA A 12 13.37 -6.35 2.31
C ALA A 12 14.26 -7.20 1.41
N ARG A 13 14.25 -6.99 0.09
CA ARG A 13 15.12 -7.69 -0.87
C ARG A 13 16.59 -7.32 -0.71
N ARG A 14 16.89 -6.06 -0.37
CA ARG A 14 18.27 -5.65 -0.04
C ARG A 14 18.80 -6.41 1.17
N ILE A 15 18.02 -6.49 2.24
CA ILE A 15 18.39 -7.26 3.44
C ILE A 15 18.58 -8.74 3.10
N GLN A 16 17.76 -9.32 2.24
CA GLN A 16 17.94 -10.71 1.79
C GLN A 16 19.24 -10.89 1.00
N MET A 17 19.62 -9.94 0.17
CA MET A 17 20.90 -9.94 -0.54
C MET A 17 22.08 -9.85 0.43
N ASP A 18 22.00 -8.92 1.41
CA ASP A 18 23.03 -8.74 2.45
C ASP A 18 23.18 -9.99 3.31
N LEU A 19 22.08 -10.68 3.64
CA LEU A 19 22.09 -11.97 4.32
C LEU A 19 22.73 -13.09 3.46
N ALA A 20 22.47 -13.08 2.15
CA ALA A 20 23.08 -14.03 1.25
C ALA A 20 24.61 -13.77 1.09
N GLU A 21 25.02 -12.52 1.10
CA GLU A 21 26.41 -12.10 1.10
C GLU A 21 27.11 -12.49 2.42
N ALA A 22 26.47 -12.27 3.57
CA ALA A 22 26.99 -12.66 4.87
C ALA A 22 27.27 -14.17 5.00
N LYS A 23 26.51 -15.02 4.30
CA LYS A 23 26.75 -16.48 4.25
C LYS A 23 28.04 -16.86 3.52
N LEU A 24 28.66 -15.94 2.80
CA LEU A 24 29.99 -16.14 2.18
C LEU A 24 31.14 -15.88 3.18
N ALA A 25 30.87 -15.20 4.28
CA ALA A 25 31.84 -14.91 5.31
C ALA A 25 31.83 -16.00 6.42
N PRO A 26 32.93 -16.18 7.16
CA PRO A 26 32.95 -17.02 8.34
C PRO A 26 32.10 -16.39 9.47
N GLU A 27 31.42 -17.24 10.20
CA GLU A 27 30.62 -16.93 11.37
C GLU A 27 31.50 -16.99 12.64
N PHE A 28 31.64 -15.89 13.35
CA PHE A 28 32.29 -15.85 14.64
C PHE A 28 31.25 -15.92 15.75
N PHE A 29 31.45 -16.80 16.72
CA PHE A 29 30.53 -16.92 17.84
C PHE A 29 31.27 -17.05 19.16
N VAL A 30 30.61 -16.57 20.19
CA VAL A 30 31.03 -16.74 21.59
C VAL A 30 29.95 -17.56 22.27
N MET A 31 30.33 -18.59 22.98
CA MET A 31 29.42 -19.41 23.78
C MET A 31 29.86 -19.39 25.23
N GLY A 32 28.89 -19.33 26.12
CA GLY A 32 29.10 -19.49 27.54
C GLY A 32 28.05 -20.47 28.08
N GLU A 33 28.52 -21.43 28.85
CA GLU A 33 27.66 -22.39 29.53
C GLU A 33 27.99 -22.38 31.01
N ILE A 34 26.96 -22.32 31.85
CA ILE A 34 27.08 -22.43 33.31
C ILE A 34 26.18 -23.58 33.70
N GLU A 35 26.79 -24.65 34.26
CA GLU A 35 26.08 -25.79 34.76
C GLU A 35 26.12 -25.80 36.29
N TYR A 36 24.96 -25.79 36.92
CA TYR A 36 24.80 -25.94 38.33
C TYR A 36 23.97 -27.19 38.64
N VAL A 37 24.63 -28.19 39.22
CA VAL A 37 23.98 -29.44 39.62
C VAL A 37 24.05 -29.57 41.12
N LYS A 38 22.91 -29.79 41.78
CA LYS A 38 22.79 -30.04 43.23
C LYS A 38 21.91 -31.24 43.46
N SER A 39 22.45 -32.24 44.12
CA SER A 39 21.71 -33.41 44.56
C SER A 39 21.55 -33.42 46.09
N TRP A 40 20.39 -33.83 46.53
CA TRP A 40 20.06 -33.97 47.98
C TRP A 40 20.25 -35.41 48.45
N ALA A 41 20.52 -36.36 47.59
CA ALA A 41 20.58 -37.80 47.84
C ALA A 41 22.03 -38.34 48.04
N GLY A 42 23.05 -37.51 47.98
CA GLY A 42 24.45 -37.93 48.07
C GLY A 42 24.98 -38.01 49.48
N ASN A 43 25.71 -39.09 49.79
CA ASN A 43 26.41 -39.24 51.06
C ASN A 43 27.74 -38.45 51.02
N ARG A 44 27.76 -37.24 51.52
CA ARG A 44 28.91 -36.32 51.55
C ARG A 44 30.19 -36.89 52.17
N SER A 45 30.07 -37.93 53.02
CA SER A 45 31.21 -38.43 53.76
C SER A 45 32.19 -39.26 52.94
N ILE A 46 31.81 -39.77 51.79
CA ILE A 46 32.64 -40.60 50.92
C ILE A 46 33.47 -39.79 49.94
N LEU A 47 32.91 -38.68 49.46
CA LEU A 47 33.56 -37.81 48.44
C LEU A 47 34.61 -36.86 49.05
N GLN A 48 34.47 -36.47 50.33
CA GLN A 48 35.40 -35.58 51.00
C GLN A 48 36.80 -36.20 51.29
N LYS A 49 36.96 -37.51 51.16
CA LYS A 49 38.24 -38.22 51.45
C LYS A 49 39.20 -38.27 50.28
N ASN A 50 38.81 -37.89 49.09
CA ASN A 50 39.67 -37.94 47.91
C ASN A 50 39.77 -36.52 47.33
N ALA A 51 40.90 -35.89 47.54
CA ALA A 51 41.18 -34.51 47.07
C ALA A 51 41.15 -34.33 45.54
N PHE A 52 41.04 -35.43 44.80
CA PHE A 52 41.02 -35.48 43.32
C PHE A 52 39.69 -36.05 42.75
N ALA A 53 38.72 -36.35 43.64
CA ALA A 53 37.42 -36.85 43.18
C ALA A 53 36.51 -35.66 42.86
N GLU A 54 36.18 -35.46 41.59
CA GLU A 54 35.14 -34.52 41.19
C GLU A 54 33.78 -35.04 41.65
N ASP A 55 33.03 -34.18 42.35
CA ASP A 55 31.65 -34.48 42.76
C ASP A 55 30.73 -34.26 41.54
N ALA A 56 30.50 -35.31 40.75
CA ALA A 56 29.63 -35.25 39.60
C ALA A 56 28.17 -34.88 39.89
N VAL A 57 27.78 -34.88 41.21
CA VAL A 57 26.41 -34.70 41.66
C VAL A 57 26.16 -33.36 42.34
N ASN A 58 27.23 -32.63 42.72
CA ASN A 58 27.15 -31.26 43.28
C ASN A 58 28.28 -30.45 42.69
N LYS A 59 28.07 -29.90 41.53
CA LYS A 59 29.09 -29.13 40.81
C LYS A 59 28.52 -27.78 40.32
N LEU A 60 29.41 -26.84 40.22
CA LEU A 60 29.23 -25.61 39.50
C LEU A 60 30.38 -25.54 38.47
N ASP A 61 30.01 -25.74 37.24
CA ASP A 61 30.96 -25.64 36.11
C ASP A 61 30.62 -24.43 35.26
N GLY A 62 31.64 -23.83 34.69
CA GLY A 62 31.48 -22.75 33.74
C GLY A 62 32.46 -22.94 32.58
N VAL A 63 31.95 -22.85 31.36
CA VAL A 63 32.74 -22.92 30.14
C VAL A 63 32.50 -21.64 29.32
N LEU A 64 33.59 -20.99 28.92
CA LEU A 64 33.56 -19.89 27.97
C LEU A 64 34.37 -20.30 26.74
N GLY A 65 33.73 -20.23 25.57
CA GLY A 65 34.37 -20.60 24.31
C GLY A 65 34.17 -19.54 23.24
N VAL A 66 35.15 -19.40 22.37
CA VAL A 66 35.05 -18.65 21.13
C VAL A 66 35.27 -19.59 19.97
N GLY A 67 34.50 -19.44 18.91
CA GLY A 67 34.62 -20.35 17.76
C GLY A 67 34.38 -19.61 16.44
N VAL A 68 34.84 -20.28 15.39
CA VAL A 68 34.65 -19.85 14.01
C VAL A 68 33.97 -21.00 13.27
N ARG A 69 32.85 -20.71 12.64
CA ARG A 69 32.14 -21.64 11.77
C ARG A 69 32.21 -21.16 10.34
N TYR A 70 32.64 -21.99 9.42
CA TYR A 70 32.71 -21.68 8.02
C TYR A 70 32.02 -22.75 7.18
N ASN A 71 31.07 -22.33 6.37
CA ASN A 71 30.34 -23.25 5.48
C ASN A 71 31.06 -23.35 4.15
N LEU A 72 31.59 -24.53 3.86
CA LEU A 72 32.39 -24.80 2.65
C LEU A 72 31.56 -24.97 1.37
N ASN A 73 30.23 -24.78 1.43
CA ASN A 73 29.35 -24.85 0.27
C ASN A 73 29.42 -23.58 -0.58
N PHE A 74 30.59 -23.19 -1.05
CA PHE A 74 30.82 -21.92 -1.76
C PHE A 74 29.93 -21.75 -2.98
N TRP A 75 29.80 -22.78 -3.81
CA TRP A 75 28.96 -22.69 -5.02
C TRP A 75 27.52 -22.40 -4.71
N LYS A 76 26.93 -23.09 -3.75
CA LYS A 76 25.54 -22.89 -3.34
C LYS A 76 25.32 -21.50 -2.76
N ASN A 77 26.24 -21.04 -1.92
CA ASN A 77 26.14 -19.73 -1.29
C ASN A 77 26.34 -18.62 -2.33
N TRP A 78 27.28 -18.79 -3.27
CA TRP A 78 27.50 -17.86 -4.37
C TRP A 78 26.30 -17.76 -5.31
N GLU A 79 25.72 -18.91 -5.70
CA GLU A 79 24.48 -18.96 -6.50
C GLU A 79 23.33 -18.26 -5.76
N GLY A 80 23.19 -18.49 -4.47
CA GLY A 80 22.18 -17.82 -3.63
C GLY A 80 22.34 -16.30 -3.60
N TYR A 81 23.58 -15.81 -3.45
CA TYR A 81 23.89 -14.39 -3.52
C TYR A 81 23.58 -13.80 -4.92
N ARG A 82 24.00 -14.48 -5.98
CA ARG A 82 23.76 -14.07 -7.36
C ARG A 82 22.25 -13.98 -7.68
N SER A 83 21.49 -14.97 -7.22
CA SER A 83 20.02 -14.98 -7.35
C SER A 83 19.40 -13.81 -6.60
N ALA A 84 19.74 -13.60 -5.33
CA ALA A 84 19.23 -12.50 -4.52
C ALA A 84 19.55 -11.12 -5.13
N ARG A 85 20.75 -10.96 -5.69
CA ARG A 85 21.16 -9.75 -6.41
C ARG A 85 20.35 -9.51 -7.68
N THR A 86 20.05 -10.58 -8.42
CA THR A 86 19.23 -10.50 -9.63
C THR A 86 17.78 -10.14 -9.29
N ASP A 87 17.23 -10.76 -8.24
CA ASP A 87 15.89 -10.45 -7.75
C ASP A 87 15.76 -8.99 -7.30
N MET A 88 16.76 -8.47 -6.60
CA MET A 88 16.81 -7.07 -6.21
C MET A 88 16.83 -6.13 -7.41
N ARG A 89 17.66 -6.42 -8.43
CA ARG A 89 17.70 -5.64 -9.67
C ARG A 89 16.36 -5.68 -10.41
N GLY A 90 15.75 -6.86 -10.50
CA GLY A 90 14.43 -7.03 -11.09
C GLY A 90 13.36 -6.21 -10.38
N LEU A 91 13.42 -6.10 -9.05
CA LEU A 91 12.49 -5.29 -8.29
C LEU A 91 12.73 -3.78 -8.46
N GLN A 92 14.00 -3.34 -8.58
CA GLN A 92 14.33 -1.94 -8.90
C GLN A 92 13.80 -1.51 -10.27
N LEU A 93 13.91 -2.38 -11.29
CA LEU A 93 13.32 -2.11 -12.59
C LEU A 93 11.78 -2.04 -12.50
N LYS A 94 11.15 -2.93 -11.74
CA LYS A 94 9.70 -2.87 -11.49
C LYS A 94 9.28 -1.58 -10.78
N GLU A 95 10.12 -1.03 -9.90
CA GLU A 95 9.86 0.26 -9.24
C GLU A 95 9.80 1.40 -10.25
N SER A 96 10.78 1.48 -11.16
CA SER A 96 10.81 2.48 -12.22
C SER A 96 9.53 2.41 -13.08
N TYR A 97 9.21 1.23 -13.61
CA TYR A 97 7.99 1.03 -14.41
C TYR A 97 6.70 1.31 -13.64
N ALA A 98 6.64 0.90 -12.36
CA ALA A 98 5.46 1.15 -11.54
C ALA A 98 5.28 2.64 -11.26
N SER A 99 6.37 3.38 -11.02
CA SER A 99 6.34 4.82 -10.82
C SER A 99 5.81 5.55 -12.04
N GLU A 100 6.34 5.23 -13.23
CA GLU A 100 5.88 5.81 -14.50
C GLU A 100 4.42 5.44 -14.79
N GLY A 101 4.05 4.17 -14.58
CA GLY A 101 2.68 3.70 -14.78
C GLY A 101 1.67 4.33 -13.82
N LEU A 102 2.05 4.61 -12.58
CA LEU A 102 1.21 5.31 -11.62
C LEU A 102 1.04 6.80 -11.98
N MET A 103 2.08 7.45 -12.47
CA MET A 103 1.98 8.82 -12.98
C MET A 103 1.03 8.90 -14.19
N ALA A 104 1.20 8.02 -15.17
CA ALA A 104 0.32 7.97 -16.33
C ALA A 104 -1.16 7.72 -15.95
N LYS A 105 -1.42 6.81 -14.99
CA LYS A 105 -2.77 6.57 -14.49
C LYS A 105 -3.37 7.76 -13.73
N ALA A 106 -2.55 8.52 -13.00
CA ALA A 106 -3.02 9.73 -12.32
C ALA A 106 -3.34 10.83 -13.34
N GLU A 107 -2.51 10.99 -14.37
CA GLU A 107 -2.73 11.93 -15.46
C GLU A 107 -3.99 11.58 -16.26
N GLU A 108 -4.17 10.31 -16.64
CA GLU A 108 -5.39 9.84 -17.29
C GLU A 108 -6.62 10.19 -16.46
N GLN A 109 -6.60 9.90 -15.15
CA GLN A 109 -7.70 10.20 -14.26
C GLN A 109 -7.97 11.70 -14.13
N TYR A 110 -6.93 12.53 -14.16
CA TYR A 110 -7.07 13.98 -14.17
C TYR A 110 -7.84 14.45 -15.40
N TYR A 111 -7.49 13.96 -16.60
CA TYR A 111 -8.25 14.28 -17.81
C TYR A 111 -9.69 13.78 -17.77
N GLN A 112 -9.97 12.64 -17.16
CA GLN A 112 -11.34 12.16 -16.95
C GLN A 112 -12.13 13.10 -16.05
N VAL A 113 -11.53 13.64 -14.99
CA VAL A 113 -12.17 14.66 -14.14
C VAL A 113 -12.45 15.95 -14.89
N VAL A 114 -11.50 16.42 -15.72
CA VAL A 114 -11.69 17.63 -16.55
C VAL A 114 -12.85 17.42 -17.52
N ALA A 115 -12.88 16.30 -18.23
CA ALA A 115 -13.97 15.99 -19.17
C ALA A 115 -15.34 15.85 -18.46
N ALA A 116 -15.37 15.23 -17.28
CA ALA A 116 -16.59 15.14 -16.48
C ALA A 116 -17.06 16.52 -16.00
N LYS A 117 -16.14 17.43 -15.67
CA LYS A 117 -16.45 18.81 -15.31
C LYS A 117 -17.05 19.59 -16.48
N GLU A 118 -16.43 19.50 -17.66
CA GLU A 118 -16.95 20.15 -18.88
C GLU A 118 -18.35 19.63 -19.23
N LYS A 119 -18.55 18.30 -19.13
CA LYS A 119 -19.87 17.70 -19.31
C LYS A 119 -20.89 18.22 -18.30
N LEU A 120 -20.51 18.35 -17.03
CA LEU A 120 -21.37 18.89 -15.98
C LEU A 120 -21.79 20.34 -16.30
N ASP A 121 -20.85 21.18 -16.72
CA ASP A 121 -21.12 22.58 -17.05
C ASP A 121 -22.03 22.69 -18.29
N ALA A 122 -21.82 21.86 -19.32
CA ALA A 122 -22.70 21.78 -20.48
C ALA A 122 -24.13 21.31 -20.12
N MET A 123 -24.25 20.30 -19.24
CA MET A 123 -25.57 19.83 -18.78
C MET A 123 -26.29 20.88 -17.93
N LYS A 124 -25.56 21.66 -17.15
CA LYS A 124 -26.12 22.79 -16.39
C LYS A 124 -26.71 23.87 -17.32
N GLU A 125 -26.04 24.19 -18.42
CA GLU A 125 -26.56 25.14 -19.41
C GLU A 125 -27.77 24.56 -20.14
N SER A 126 -27.72 23.29 -20.53
CA SER A 126 -28.83 22.58 -21.19
C SER A 126 -30.09 22.57 -20.29
N LEU A 127 -29.89 22.32 -18.99
CA LEU A 127 -31.01 22.40 -18.02
C LEU A 127 -31.61 23.79 -17.96
N ARG A 128 -30.79 24.85 -17.86
CA ARG A 128 -31.27 26.25 -17.86
C ARG A 128 -32.03 26.59 -19.12
N ALA A 129 -31.54 26.15 -20.28
CA ALA A 129 -32.24 26.36 -21.56
C ALA A 129 -33.60 25.65 -21.59
N SER A 130 -33.65 24.39 -21.11
CA SER A 130 -34.91 23.62 -21.05
C SER A 130 -35.92 24.20 -20.07
N GLU A 131 -35.47 24.79 -18.96
CA GLU A 131 -36.35 25.57 -18.03
C GLU A 131 -36.93 26.81 -18.72
N GLY A 132 -36.13 27.49 -19.55
CA GLY A 132 -36.61 28.62 -20.35
C GLY A 132 -37.66 28.18 -21.38
N ILE A 133 -37.44 27.08 -22.08
CA ILE A 133 -38.40 26.49 -23.02
C ILE A 133 -39.71 26.12 -22.31
N LEU A 134 -39.62 25.46 -21.15
CA LEU A 134 -40.80 25.09 -20.37
C LEU A 134 -41.61 26.30 -19.93
N LYS A 135 -40.94 27.33 -19.42
CA LYS A 135 -41.60 28.59 -19.06
C LYS A 135 -42.29 29.25 -20.25
N GLY A 136 -41.63 29.29 -21.42
CA GLY A 136 -42.21 29.81 -22.65
C GLY A 136 -43.42 29.00 -23.11
N ALA A 137 -43.35 27.67 -23.06
CA ALA A 137 -44.49 26.82 -23.42
C ALA A 137 -45.68 26.97 -22.46
N ALA A 138 -45.43 27.15 -21.15
CA ALA A 138 -46.45 27.40 -20.16
C ALA A 138 -47.15 28.73 -20.41
N MET A 139 -46.42 29.83 -20.69
CA MET A 139 -47.00 31.13 -21.04
C MET A 139 -47.83 31.08 -22.33
N GLN A 140 -47.38 30.36 -23.36
CA GLN A 140 -48.13 30.20 -24.59
C GLN A 140 -49.44 29.41 -24.41
N TYR A 141 -49.36 28.40 -23.54
CA TYR A 141 -50.57 27.61 -23.18
C TYR A 141 -51.60 28.46 -22.43
N ASP A 142 -51.16 29.25 -21.43
CA ASP A 142 -52.03 30.16 -20.68
C ASP A 142 -52.68 31.22 -21.56
N LEU A 143 -52.02 31.61 -22.65
CA LEU A 143 -52.53 32.57 -23.65
C LEU A 143 -53.39 31.89 -24.76
N ASP A 144 -53.68 30.59 -24.61
CA ASP A 144 -54.46 29.79 -25.60
C ASP A 144 -53.81 29.70 -27.00
N LYS A 145 -52.47 29.92 -27.05
CA LYS A 145 -51.65 29.93 -28.28
C LYS A 145 -50.91 28.64 -28.58
N SER A 146 -50.91 27.68 -27.68
CA SER A 146 -50.27 26.39 -27.87
C SER A 146 -51.17 25.24 -27.43
N LYS A 147 -50.88 24.01 -27.99
CA LYS A 147 -51.63 22.79 -27.66
C LYS A 147 -51.06 22.17 -26.37
N THR A 148 -51.91 21.47 -25.63
CA THR A 148 -51.50 20.68 -24.44
C THR A 148 -50.31 19.77 -24.71
N GLY A 149 -50.21 19.21 -25.94
CA GLY A 149 -49.11 18.32 -26.35
C GLY A 149 -47.75 19.04 -26.34
N ASP A 150 -47.70 20.34 -26.70
CA ASP A 150 -46.46 21.15 -26.71
C ASP A 150 -45.95 21.36 -25.29
N LEU A 151 -46.88 21.67 -24.35
CA LEU A 151 -46.53 21.82 -22.94
C LEU A 151 -46.03 20.52 -22.32
N VAL A 152 -46.70 19.38 -22.61
CA VAL A 152 -46.26 18.06 -22.14
C VAL A 152 -44.87 17.68 -22.69
N SER A 153 -44.62 18.03 -23.96
CA SER A 153 -43.34 17.78 -24.60
C SER A 153 -42.23 18.60 -23.91
N ALA A 154 -42.44 19.89 -23.70
CA ALA A 154 -41.48 20.76 -23.00
C ALA A 154 -41.22 20.30 -21.56
N TYR A 155 -42.28 19.84 -20.86
CA TYR A 155 -42.11 19.27 -19.51
C TYR A 155 -41.29 17.99 -19.50
N THR A 156 -41.55 17.05 -20.42
CA THR A 156 -40.82 15.82 -20.56
C THR A 156 -39.34 16.06 -20.89
N GLN A 157 -39.08 17.05 -21.78
CA GLN A 157 -37.70 17.45 -22.10
C GLN A 157 -37.01 18.04 -20.88
N ASN A 158 -37.65 18.88 -20.09
CA ASN A 158 -37.06 19.43 -18.87
C ASN A 158 -36.72 18.35 -17.85
N ILE A 159 -37.62 17.38 -17.60
CA ILE A 159 -37.35 16.26 -16.71
C ILE A 159 -36.13 15.43 -17.20
N THR A 160 -36.01 15.23 -18.51
CA THR A 160 -34.86 14.51 -19.08
C THR A 160 -33.57 15.28 -18.84
N MET A 161 -33.57 16.59 -19.06
CA MET A 161 -32.38 17.44 -18.79
C MET A 161 -32.03 17.48 -17.31
N GLN A 162 -33.01 17.52 -16.40
CA GLN A 162 -32.77 17.42 -14.96
C GLN A 162 -32.10 16.09 -14.59
N LYS A 163 -32.62 14.99 -15.09
CA LYS A 163 -32.04 13.67 -14.88
C LYS A 163 -30.60 13.63 -15.36
N ASP A 164 -30.32 14.10 -16.58
CA ASP A 164 -28.99 14.05 -17.18
C ASP A 164 -28.00 14.97 -16.45
N TYR A 165 -28.45 16.13 -15.94
CA TYR A 165 -27.66 16.98 -15.07
C TYR A 165 -27.25 16.27 -13.77
N TYR A 166 -28.19 15.62 -13.07
CA TYR A 166 -27.84 14.91 -11.82
C TYR A 166 -26.93 13.72 -12.08
N PHE A 167 -27.07 13.01 -13.20
CA PHE A 167 -26.11 12.01 -13.60
C PHE A 167 -24.71 12.59 -13.85
N ALA A 168 -24.60 13.75 -14.47
CA ALA A 168 -23.33 14.42 -14.67
C ALA A 168 -22.70 14.85 -13.34
N VAL A 169 -23.49 15.34 -12.37
CA VAL A 169 -23.00 15.66 -11.00
C VAL A 169 -22.44 14.40 -10.33
N CYS A 170 -23.19 13.30 -10.36
CA CYS A 170 -22.70 12.04 -9.79
C CYS A 170 -21.42 11.56 -10.46
N SER A 171 -21.36 11.59 -11.80
CA SER A 171 -20.19 11.18 -12.57
C SER A 171 -18.97 12.02 -12.19
N TYR A 172 -19.09 13.35 -12.16
CA TYR A 172 -17.99 14.23 -11.73
C TYR A 172 -17.50 13.91 -10.32
N ASN A 173 -18.39 13.70 -9.37
CA ASN A 173 -18.01 13.37 -7.99
C ASN A 173 -17.29 12.02 -7.89
N VAL A 174 -17.71 11.03 -8.67
CA VAL A 174 -17.06 9.71 -8.72
C VAL A 174 -15.65 9.82 -9.31
N GLU A 175 -15.50 10.47 -10.48
CA GLU A 175 -14.19 10.65 -11.11
C GLU A 175 -13.23 11.44 -10.23
N PHE A 176 -13.74 12.47 -9.55
CA PHE A 176 -12.97 13.27 -8.60
C PHE A 176 -12.51 12.45 -7.38
N ALA A 177 -13.39 11.64 -6.81
CA ALA A 177 -13.06 10.76 -5.70
C ALA A 177 -12.00 9.70 -6.11
N GLN A 178 -12.10 9.17 -7.33
CA GLN A 178 -11.11 8.25 -7.89
C GLN A 178 -9.73 8.91 -8.07
N LEU A 179 -9.70 10.17 -8.52
CA LEU A 179 -8.44 10.93 -8.63
C LEU A 179 -7.77 11.08 -7.27
N ILE A 180 -8.52 11.48 -6.23
CA ILE A 180 -8.00 11.61 -4.87
C ILE A 180 -7.45 10.27 -4.37
N ALA A 181 -8.16 9.17 -4.60
CA ALA A 181 -7.72 7.83 -4.23
C ALA A 181 -6.43 7.41 -4.97
N LYS A 182 -6.32 7.70 -6.28
CA LYS A 182 -5.12 7.39 -7.08
C LYS A 182 -3.89 8.20 -6.65
N ILE A 183 -4.09 9.45 -6.21
CA ILE A 183 -3.01 10.29 -5.64
C ILE A 183 -2.60 9.80 -4.24
N GLY A 184 -3.42 8.96 -3.61
CA GLY A 184 -3.15 8.41 -2.28
C GLY A 184 -3.49 9.35 -1.13
N MET A 185 -4.33 10.35 -1.38
CA MET A 185 -4.88 11.24 -0.34
C MET A 185 -6.21 10.69 0.18
N SER A 186 -6.50 10.91 1.44
CA SER A 186 -7.84 10.68 1.97
C SER A 186 -8.75 11.89 1.66
N LEU A 187 -10.05 11.65 1.50
CA LEU A 187 -11.03 12.73 1.33
C LEU A 187 -11.00 13.74 2.50
N LYS A 188 -10.67 13.28 3.71
CA LYS A 188 -10.53 14.16 4.88
C LYS A 188 -9.32 15.09 4.78
N GLU A 189 -8.18 14.55 4.35
CA GLU A 189 -6.95 15.35 4.14
C GLU A 189 -7.15 16.38 3.03
N PHE A 190 -7.81 15.97 1.93
CA PHE A 190 -8.18 16.90 0.85
C PHE A 190 -9.07 18.04 1.36
N HIS A 191 -10.14 17.72 2.08
CA HIS A 191 -11.04 18.73 2.65
C HIS A 191 -10.32 19.70 3.58
N THR A 192 -9.39 19.21 4.39
CA THR A 192 -8.60 20.05 5.31
C THR A 192 -7.66 21.00 4.57
N ILE A 193 -7.09 20.59 3.45
CA ILE A 193 -6.11 21.39 2.71
C ILE A 193 -6.78 22.43 1.79
N TYR A 194 -7.89 22.06 1.13
CA TYR A 194 -8.45 22.84 0.03
C TYR A 194 -9.77 23.53 0.34
N MET A 195 -10.48 23.16 1.41
CA MET A 195 -11.75 23.80 1.77
C MET A 195 -11.62 24.80 2.93
N ASN A 196 -10.46 24.87 3.59
CA ASN A 196 -10.16 25.87 4.62
C ASN A 196 -9.38 27.10 4.08
N GLN A 197 -9.29 27.25 2.76
CA GLN A 197 -8.84 28.47 2.07
C GLN A 197 -10.05 29.27 1.56
#